data_a61dd9a6514e1fc382f59433db927661
#
_entry.id   a61dd9a6514e1fc382f59433db927661
#
_cell.length_a   1.000
_cell.length_b   1.000
_cell.length_c   1.000
_cell.angle_alpha   90.00
_cell.angle_beta   90.00
_cell.angle_gamma   90.00
#
_symmetry.space_group_name_H-M   'P 1'
#
loop_
_entity.id
_entity.type
_entity.pdbx_description
1 polymer ?
#
loop_
_entity_poly.entity_id
_entity_poly.type
_entity_poly.pdbx_seq_one_letter_code
_entity_poly.pdbx_strand_id
1 'polypeptide(L)'
;MKVVILNTADAHGGAAIASWRLLHALVGEGVDARMLVVDRTTADPLVDVAGTVEQRRWAFLRERIGIFAANGLNRRDLFKVSTARYGVDVLSHPWLRSADVVCLNWINQGMLSLTDVGRLAAMGKRLVWTLHDMWCMTGICHHAYGCDGYERECGHCRFMRFPYGNDLSHRVWKRKKRIYD
;
A
#
# COMPACT_ATOMS: atom_id res chain seq x y z
N MET A 1 5.05 -0.86 24.56
CA MET A 1 4.70 -1.39 23.24
C MET A 1 4.92 -0.28 22.23
N LYS A 2 5.70 -0.56 21.18
CA LYS A 2 6.00 0.37 20.09
C LYS A 2 5.16 0.03 18.87
N VAL A 3 4.41 1.00 18.38
CA VAL A 3 3.51 0.85 17.22
C VAL A 3 3.99 1.76 16.10
N VAL A 4 4.12 1.22 14.89
CA VAL A 4 4.38 2.02 13.69
C VAL A 4 3.23 1.88 12.70
N ILE A 5 2.65 3.01 12.33
CA ILE A 5 1.59 3.11 11.34
C ILE A 5 2.22 3.43 9.99
N LEU A 6 1.91 2.66 8.96
CA LEU A 6 2.36 2.88 7.59
C LEU A 6 1.18 3.36 6.75
N ASN A 7 1.30 4.56 6.18
CA ASN A 7 0.32 5.13 5.24
C ASN A 7 1.03 5.98 4.19
N THR A 8 0.50 6.07 3.00
CA THR A 8 1.15 6.82 1.91
C THR A 8 1.28 8.31 2.21
N ALA A 9 0.26 8.92 2.81
CA ALA A 9 0.24 10.34 3.18
C ALA A 9 -0.19 10.54 4.63
N ASP A 10 0.13 11.71 5.22
CA ASP A 10 -0.25 12.05 6.61
C ASP A 10 -1.54 12.87 6.72
N ALA A 11 -1.90 13.66 5.71
CA ALA A 11 -3.04 14.60 5.81
C ALA A 11 -4.02 14.53 4.63
N HIS A 12 -3.67 13.92 3.50
CA HIS A 12 -4.52 13.95 2.31
C HIS A 12 -5.27 12.63 2.10
N GLY A 13 -6.62 12.72 2.09
CA GLY A 13 -7.52 11.59 1.86
C GLY A 13 -7.99 10.90 3.15
N GLY A 14 -9.06 10.11 3.02
CA GLY A 14 -9.74 9.49 4.18
C GLY A 14 -8.83 8.55 4.97
N ALA A 15 -8.02 7.74 4.29
CA ALA A 15 -7.07 6.83 4.94
C ALA A 15 -6.00 7.58 5.75
N ALA A 16 -5.47 8.70 5.24
CA ALA A 16 -4.50 9.52 5.93
C ALA A 16 -5.09 10.14 7.21
N ILE A 17 -6.28 10.73 7.11
CA ILE A 17 -6.97 11.31 8.26
C ILE A 17 -7.27 10.25 9.32
N ALA A 18 -7.73 9.07 8.91
CA ALA A 18 -8.01 7.96 9.83
C ALA A 18 -6.71 7.45 10.51
N SER A 19 -5.62 7.32 9.76
CA SER A 19 -4.31 6.90 10.28
C SER A 19 -3.74 7.94 11.26
N TRP A 20 -3.87 9.22 10.95
CA TRP A 20 -3.43 10.30 11.84
C TRP A 20 -4.24 10.33 13.15
N ARG A 21 -5.56 10.16 13.07
CA ARG A 21 -6.43 10.05 14.26
C ARG A 21 -6.06 8.83 15.11
N LEU A 22 -5.80 7.67 14.48
CA LEU A 22 -5.35 6.47 15.18
C LEU A 22 -4.02 6.72 15.90
N LEU A 23 -3.04 7.38 15.24
CA LEU A 23 -1.76 7.75 15.83
C LEU A 23 -1.97 8.52 17.14
N HIS A 24 -2.73 9.60 17.09
CA HIS A 24 -2.95 10.46 18.26
C HIS A 24 -3.80 9.79 19.35
N ALA A 25 -4.76 8.94 18.98
CA ALA A 25 -5.51 8.15 19.94
C ALA A 25 -4.60 7.17 20.69
N LEU A 26 -3.71 6.45 19.99
CA LEU A 26 -2.76 5.54 20.61
C LEU A 26 -1.78 6.26 21.54
N VAL A 27 -1.29 7.43 21.15
CA VAL A 27 -0.42 8.24 21.99
C VAL A 27 -1.15 8.76 23.23
N GLY A 28 -2.41 9.16 23.09
CA GLY A 28 -3.28 9.55 24.19
C GLY A 28 -3.50 8.45 25.23
N GLU A 29 -3.48 7.19 24.79
CA GLU A 29 -3.54 5.99 25.64
C GLU A 29 -2.17 5.53 26.15
N GLY A 30 -1.10 6.35 26.00
CA GLY A 30 0.23 6.04 26.50
C GLY A 30 1.03 5.03 25.66
N VAL A 31 0.62 4.78 24.42
CA VAL A 31 1.36 3.89 23.51
C VAL A 31 2.45 4.70 22.79
N ASP A 32 3.68 4.17 22.69
CA ASP A 32 4.74 4.75 21.87
C ASP A 32 4.42 4.50 20.38
N ALA A 33 3.57 5.34 19.81
CA ALA A 33 3.12 5.24 18.43
C ALA A 33 3.80 6.28 17.54
N ARG A 34 4.14 5.86 16.31
CA ARG A 34 4.77 6.68 15.27
C ARG A 34 4.13 6.38 13.93
N MET A 35 4.23 7.31 12.98
CA MET A 35 3.71 7.13 11.63
C MET A 35 4.79 7.36 10.59
N LEU A 36 4.92 6.46 9.63
CA LEU A 36 5.80 6.60 8.46
C LEU A 36 4.96 6.78 7.20
N VAL A 37 5.32 7.81 6.44
CA VAL A 37 4.64 8.16 5.20
C VAL A 37 5.65 8.37 4.07
N VAL A 38 5.19 8.43 2.83
CA VAL A 38 5.99 8.88 1.69
C VAL A 38 5.64 10.31 1.26
N ASP A 39 4.47 10.79 1.62
CA ASP A 39 4.00 12.15 1.35
C ASP A 39 3.64 12.82 2.68
N ARG A 40 4.59 13.59 3.21
CA ARG A 40 4.44 14.31 4.47
C ARG A 40 4.16 15.77 4.20
N THR A 41 3.09 16.26 4.79
CA THR A 41 2.66 17.67 4.69
C THR A 41 2.53 18.35 6.05
N THR A 42 2.40 17.57 7.12
CA THR A 42 2.32 18.10 8.49
C THR A 42 3.71 18.27 9.12
N ALA A 43 3.79 19.15 10.10
CA ALA A 43 4.99 19.31 10.95
C ALA A 43 4.93 18.43 12.23
N ASP A 44 4.05 17.43 12.27
CA ASP A 44 3.87 16.56 13.43
C ASP A 44 5.15 15.78 13.73
N PRO A 45 5.74 15.88 14.94
CA PRO A 45 6.97 15.18 15.29
C PRO A 45 6.83 13.65 15.39
N LEU A 46 5.59 13.16 15.44
CA LEU A 46 5.28 11.73 15.47
C LEU A 46 5.23 11.12 14.06
N VAL A 47 5.35 11.95 13.01
CA VAL A 47 5.33 11.53 11.61
C VAL A 47 6.70 11.72 10.99
N ASP A 48 7.21 10.70 10.31
CA ASP A 48 8.45 10.77 9.55
C ASP A 48 8.28 10.20 8.13
N VAL A 49 9.28 10.46 7.29
CA VAL A 49 9.26 10.13 5.87
C VAL A 49 10.09 8.88 5.59
N ALA A 50 9.50 7.89 4.95
CA ALA A 50 10.22 6.72 4.47
C ALA A 50 10.82 6.97 3.07
N GLY A 51 12.09 6.56 2.91
CA GLY A 51 12.83 6.68 1.66
C GLY A 51 13.27 8.10 1.31
N THR A 52 14.11 8.23 0.29
CA THR A 52 14.53 9.54 -0.26
C THR A 52 13.49 10.12 -1.21
N VAL A 53 13.60 11.42 -1.50
CA VAL A 53 12.72 12.09 -2.49
C VAL A 53 12.81 11.40 -3.85
N GLU A 54 14.01 11.02 -4.27
CA GLU A 54 14.26 10.32 -5.54
C GLU A 54 13.61 8.94 -5.55
N GLN A 55 13.78 8.15 -4.49
CA GLN A 55 13.16 6.83 -4.36
C GLN A 55 11.63 6.92 -4.47
N ARG A 56 11.01 7.89 -3.78
CA ARG A 56 9.56 8.10 -3.80
C ARG A 56 9.06 8.47 -5.19
N ARG A 57 9.73 9.42 -5.85
CA ARG A 57 9.40 9.85 -7.22
C ARG A 57 9.51 8.69 -8.20
N TRP A 58 10.61 7.93 -8.13
CA TRP A 58 10.84 6.80 -9.03
C TRP A 58 9.90 5.63 -8.76
N ALA A 59 9.60 5.29 -7.51
CA ALA A 59 8.65 4.23 -7.16
C ALA A 59 7.26 4.55 -7.71
N PHE A 60 6.77 5.77 -7.49
CA PHE A 60 5.50 6.24 -8.04
C PHE A 60 5.48 6.21 -9.57
N LEU A 61 6.48 6.81 -10.21
CA LEU A 61 6.54 6.91 -11.67
C LEU A 61 6.63 5.54 -12.34
N ARG A 62 7.50 4.65 -11.84
CA ARG A 62 7.64 3.29 -12.36
C ARG A 62 6.35 2.49 -12.24
N GLU A 63 5.61 2.66 -11.17
CA GLU A 63 4.31 2.00 -11.02
C GLU A 63 3.31 2.49 -12.06
N ARG A 64 3.18 3.80 -12.24
CA ARG A 64 2.27 4.38 -13.26
C ARG A 64 2.66 3.99 -14.68
N ILE A 65 3.95 4.05 -15.02
CA ILE A 65 4.47 3.60 -16.33
C ILE A 65 4.20 2.10 -16.51
N GLY A 66 4.44 1.28 -15.49
CA GLY A 66 4.19 -0.16 -15.55
C GLY A 66 2.73 -0.51 -15.82
N ILE A 67 1.80 0.18 -15.16
CA ILE A 67 0.36 0.02 -15.39
C ILE A 67 0.00 0.51 -16.80
N PHE A 68 0.47 1.66 -17.22
CA PHE A 68 0.23 2.23 -18.54
C PHE A 68 0.70 1.30 -19.66
N ALA A 69 1.93 0.77 -19.56
CA ALA A 69 2.47 -0.18 -20.53
C ALA A 69 1.68 -1.50 -20.55
N ALA A 70 1.38 -2.07 -19.36
CA ALA A 70 0.61 -3.30 -19.25
C ALA A 70 -0.84 -3.14 -19.72
N ASN A 71 -1.38 -1.91 -19.73
CA ASN A 71 -2.72 -1.58 -20.22
C ASN A 71 -2.73 -1.10 -21.68
N GLY A 72 -1.77 -1.51 -22.49
CA GLY A 72 -1.71 -1.19 -23.92
C GLY A 72 -1.62 0.31 -24.18
N LEU A 73 -0.81 1.02 -23.40
CA LEU A 73 -0.58 2.48 -23.45
C LEU A 73 -1.86 3.31 -23.23
N ASN A 74 -2.81 2.76 -22.49
CA ASN A 74 -4.06 3.44 -22.16
C ASN A 74 -3.91 4.18 -20.82
N ARG A 75 -4.26 5.49 -20.81
CA ARG A 75 -4.23 6.34 -19.60
C ARG A 75 -5.50 6.25 -18.75
N ARG A 76 -6.54 5.61 -19.29
CA ARG A 76 -7.80 5.48 -18.56
C ARG A 76 -7.61 4.66 -17.28
N ASP A 77 -8.20 5.13 -16.21
CA ASP A 77 -8.25 4.44 -14.92
C ASP A 77 -6.89 4.16 -14.24
N LEU A 78 -5.81 4.84 -14.66
CA LEU A 78 -4.46 4.67 -14.11
C LEU A 78 -4.38 4.80 -12.58
N PHE A 79 -5.24 5.63 -11.98
CA PHE A 79 -5.28 5.87 -10.53
C PHE A 79 -6.33 5.04 -9.79
N LYS A 80 -7.16 4.28 -10.50
CA LYS A 80 -8.12 3.34 -9.91
C LYS A 80 -7.50 1.98 -9.60
N VAL A 81 -6.27 1.76 -10.03
CA VAL A 81 -5.55 0.50 -9.89
C VAL A 81 -4.13 0.69 -9.37
N SER A 82 -3.65 -0.31 -8.63
CA SER A 82 -2.28 -0.39 -8.14
C SER A 82 -1.77 -1.82 -8.22
N THR A 83 -0.50 -1.98 -8.58
CA THR A 83 0.17 -3.29 -8.65
C THR A 83 1.06 -3.56 -7.46
N ALA A 84 1.45 -2.51 -6.72
CA ALA A 84 2.47 -2.52 -5.68
C ALA A 84 3.73 -3.31 -6.09
N ARG A 85 4.18 -3.09 -7.32
CA ARG A 85 5.40 -3.69 -7.83
C ARG A 85 6.64 -3.01 -7.29
N TYR A 86 6.52 -1.72 -7.00
CA TYR A 86 7.60 -0.87 -6.54
C TYR A 86 7.22 -0.19 -5.22
N GLY A 87 8.20 -0.02 -4.35
CA GLY A 87 8.08 0.67 -3.07
C GLY A 87 9.38 1.39 -2.73
N VAL A 88 9.36 2.19 -1.67
CA VAL A 88 10.55 2.78 -1.05
C VAL A 88 11.09 1.85 0.02
N ASP A 89 12.33 2.07 0.47
CA ASP A 89 12.89 1.32 1.58
C ASP A 89 12.30 1.81 2.92
N VAL A 90 11.19 1.20 3.31
CA VAL A 90 10.57 1.41 4.63
C VAL A 90 11.22 0.53 5.69
N LEU A 91 11.71 -0.66 5.29
CA LEU A 91 12.18 -1.71 6.19
C LEU A 91 13.46 -1.33 6.94
N SER A 92 14.30 -0.49 6.37
CA SER A 92 15.52 0.01 7.02
C SER A 92 15.25 1.11 8.06
N HIS A 93 14.05 1.70 8.09
CA HIS A 93 13.75 2.82 8.98
C HIS A 93 13.84 2.41 10.46
N PRO A 94 14.55 3.20 11.31
CA PRO A 94 14.77 2.84 12.72
C PRO A 94 13.50 2.59 13.50
N TRP A 95 12.45 3.37 13.27
CA TRP A 95 11.15 3.18 13.93
C TRP A 95 10.53 1.84 13.59
N LEU A 96 10.56 1.45 12.30
CA LEU A 96 10.02 0.17 11.89
C LEU A 96 10.82 -1.00 12.48
N ARG A 97 12.14 -0.89 12.46
CA ARG A 97 13.01 -1.95 13.01
C ARG A 97 12.77 -2.19 14.49
N SER A 98 12.49 -1.13 15.25
CA SER A 98 12.24 -1.22 16.71
C SER A 98 10.77 -1.47 17.07
N ALA A 99 9.85 -1.49 16.10
CA ALA A 99 8.41 -1.68 16.34
C ALA A 99 8.07 -3.10 16.83
N ASP A 100 7.14 -3.19 17.76
CA ASP A 100 6.50 -4.44 18.19
C ASP A 100 5.32 -4.77 17.27
N VAL A 101 4.58 -3.73 16.84
CA VAL A 101 3.40 -3.83 16.00
C VAL A 101 3.54 -2.88 14.81
N VAL A 102 3.20 -3.36 13.62
CA VAL A 102 3.15 -2.54 12.40
C VAL A 102 1.71 -2.52 11.87
N CYS A 103 1.13 -1.32 11.83
CA CYS A 103 -0.22 -1.09 11.30
C CYS A 103 -0.13 -0.65 9.85
N LEU A 104 -0.52 -1.52 8.93
CA LEU A 104 -0.66 -1.19 7.51
C LEU A 104 -2.00 -0.49 7.30
N ASN A 105 -1.98 0.66 6.64
CA ASN A 105 -3.17 1.39 6.22
C ASN A 105 -3.21 1.44 4.69
N TRP A 106 -3.15 2.60 4.08
CA TRP A 106 -3.10 2.70 2.62
C TRP A 106 -1.65 2.82 2.14
N ILE A 107 -1.10 1.72 1.61
CA ILE A 107 0.32 1.53 1.33
C ILE A 107 0.67 1.56 -0.16
N ASN A 108 -0.25 2.00 -1.00
CA ASN A 108 -0.11 2.03 -2.46
C ASN A 108 0.69 3.23 -2.97
N GLN A 109 0.70 3.43 -4.27
CA GLN A 109 1.38 4.54 -4.97
C GLN A 109 2.89 4.63 -4.68
N GLY A 110 3.56 3.49 -4.59
CA GLY A 110 5.01 3.44 -4.44
C GLY A 110 5.51 3.50 -2.99
N MET A 111 4.63 3.37 -1.99
CA MET A 111 5.07 3.26 -0.60
C MET A 111 5.65 1.88 -0.30
N LEU A 112 4.85 0.82 -0.41
CA LEU A 112 5.31 -0.55 -0.24
C LEU A 112 5.09 -1.38 -1.49
N SER A 113 6.07 -2.21 -1.82
CA SER A 113 5.85 -3.28 -2.78
C SER A 113 5.22 -4.51 -2.10
N LEU A 114 4.60 -5.39 -2.89
CA LEU A 114 4.14 -6.69 -2.39
C LEU A 114 5.29 -7.54 -1.82
N THR A 115 6.49 -7.39 -2.36
CA THR A 115 7.69 -8.04 -1.80
C THR A 115 7.99 -7.53 -0.39
N ASP A 116 7.85 -6.24 -0.15
CA ASP A 116 8.09 -5.65 1.16
C ASP A 116 7.01 -6.05 2.17
N VAL A 117 5.76 -6.22 1.74
CA VAL A 117 4.69 -6.80 2.59
C VAL A 117 5.08 -8.21 3.04
N GLY A 118 5.54 -9.06 2.13
CA GLY A 118 6.03 -10.40 2.48
C GLY A 118 7.25 -10.38 3.42
N ARG A 119 8.19 -9.45 3.20
CA ARG A 119 9.34 -9.26 4.11
C ARG A 119 8.91 -8.80 5.49
N LEU A 120 7.95 -7.88 5.59
CA LEU A 120 7.38 -7.43 6.87
C LEU A 120 6.74 -8.59 7.62
N ALA A 121 5.98 -9.45 6.94
CA ALA A 121 5.40 -10.65 7.54
C ALA A 121 6.49 -11.59 8.08
N ALA A 122 7.61 -11.75 7.36
CA ALA A 122 8.74 -12.57 7.77
C ALA A 122 9.60 -11.98 8.93
N MET A 123 9.40 -10.71 9.31
CA MET A 123 10.15 -10.07 10.40
C MET A 123 9.69 -10.50 11.80
N GLY A 124 8.68 -11.36 11.94
CA GLY A 124 8.14 -11.81 13.22
C GLY A 124 7.41 -10.72 14.01
N LYS A 125 7.10 -9.58 13.39
CA LYS A 125 6.34 -8.49 14.01
C LYS A 125 4.84 -8.75 13.90
N ARG A 126 4.06 -8.22 14.83
CA ARG A 126 2.61 -8.25 14.72
C ARG A 126 2.16 -7.29 13.63
N LEU A 127 1.51 -7.80 12.60
CA LEU A 127 0.93 -6.99 11.53
C LEU A 127 -0.57 -6.83 11.73
N VAL A 128 -1.03 -5.60 11.63
CA VAL A 128 -2.45 -5.24 11.60
C VAL A 128 -2.70 -4.49 10.31
N TRP A 129 -3.66 -4.89 9.49
CA TRP A 129 -4.00 -4.19 8.26
C TRP A 129 -5.41 -3.60 8.33
N THR A 130 -5.48 -2.28 8.42
CA THR A 130 -6.74 -1.55 8.33
C THR A 130 -7.09 -1.33 6.86
N LEU A 131 -8.20 -1.92 6.44
CA LEU A 131 -8.64 -1.89 5.05
C LEU A 131 -9.45 -0.62 4.78
N HIS A 132 -8.86 0.33 4.07
CA HIS A 132 -9.54 1.58 3.64
C HIS A 132 -10.20 1.45 2.27
N ASP A 133 -9.82 0.43 1.52
CA ASP A 133 -10.38 0.07 0.22
C ASP A 133 -10.31 -1.45 0.01
N MET A 134 -10.71 -1.92 -1.15
CA MET A 134 -10.70 -3.36 -1.46
C MET A 134 -9.39 -3.86 -2.07
N TRP A 135 -8.37 -3.00 -2.21
CA TRP A 135 -7.16 -3.36 -2.97
C TRP A 135 -6.45 -4.60 -2.44
N CYS A 136 -6.40 -4.82 -1.14
CA CYS A 136 -5.76 -6.01 -0.55
C CYS A 136 -6.43 -7.32 -0.99
N MET A 137 -7.74 -7.32 -1.25
CA MET A 137 -8.51 -8.49 -1.65
C MET A 137 -8.62 -8.65 -3.17
N THR A 138 -8.61 -7.55 -3.91
CA THR A 138 -8.71 -7.55 -5.39
C THR A 138 -7.35 -7.84 -6.04
N GLY A 139 -7.33 -8.02 -7.37
CA GLY A 139 -6.08 -8.07 -8.13
C GLY A 139 -5.35 -6.74 -8.13
N ILE A 140 -5.96 -5.73 -8.72
CA ILE A 140 -5.31 -4.41 -8.91
C ILE A 140 -6.20 -3.23 -8.52
N CYS A 141 -7.53 -3.38 -8.48
CA CYS A 141 -8.46 -2.27 -8.30
C CYS A 141 -8.67 -1.91 -6.83
N HIS A 142 -8.85 -0.60 -6.56
CA HIS A 142 -9.16 -0.08 -5.23
C HIS A 142 -10.63 -0.32 -4.83
N HIS A 143 -11.53 -0.42 -5.83
CA HIS A 143 -12.95 -0.74 -5.64
C HIS A 143 -13.39 -1.71 -6.71
N ALA A 144 -14.22 -2.68 -6.34
CA ALA A 144 -14.69 -3.72 -7.26
C ALA A 144 -15.76 -3.23 -8.25
N TYR A 145 -16.53 -2.19 -7.91
CA TYR A 145 -17.61 -1.63 -8.74
C TYR A 145 -18.58 -2.70 -9.26
N GLY A 146 -18.99 -3.61 -8.38
CA GLY A 146 -19.88 -4.72 -8.72
C GLY A 146 -19.23 -5.92 -9.42
N CYS A 147 -17.90 -5.97 -9.50
CA CYS A 147 -17.17 -7.13 -9.99
C CYS A 147 -16.93 -8.11 -8.82
N ASP A 148 -17.20 -9.39 -9.03
CA ASP A 148 -17.00 -10.51 -8.10
C ASP A 148 -15.74 -11.34 -8.38
N GLY A 149 -14.96 -10.97 -9.41
CA GLY A 149 -13.80 -11.74 -9.86
C GLY A 149 -12.76 -11.99 -8.75
N TYR A 150 -12.65 -11.10 -7.76
CA TYR A 150 -11.71 -11.24 -6.64
C TYR A 150 -12.05 -12.39 -5.69
N GLU A 151 -13.30 -12.84 -5.65
CA GLU A 151 -13.76 -13.96 -4.81
C GLU A 151 -13.22 -15.31 -5.29
N ARG A 152 -12.85 -15.39 -6.56
CA ARG A 152 -12.30 -16.60 -7.20
C ARG A 152 -10.83 -16.40 -7.53
N GLU A 153 -10.58 -15.85 -8.70
CA GLU A 153 -9.26 -15.44 -9.22
C GLU A 153 -9.50 -14.28 -10.16
N CYS A 154 -9.00 -13.09 -9.88
CA CYS A 154 -9.11 -11.98 -10.83
C CYS A 154 -8.63 -12.38 -12.23
N GLY A 155 -9.06 -11.66 -13.24
CA GLY A 155 -8.83 -11.86 -14.67
C GLY A 155 -9.99 -11.24 -15.43
N HIS A 156 -9.91 -11.11 -16.74
CA HIS A 156 -10.89 -10.42 -17.57
C HIS A 156 -11.26 -9.05 -16.99
N CYS A 157 -10.26 -8.32 -16.49
CA CYS A 157 -10.47 -7.13 -15.67
C CYS A 157 -11.00 -5.95 -16.50
N ARG A 158 -12.11 -5.36 -16.06
CA ARG A 158 -12.74 -4.18 -16.71
C ARG A 158 -11.84 -2.95 -16.83
N PHE A 159 -10.78 -2.87 -16.00
CA PHE A 159 -9.79 -1.80 -16.03
C PHE A 159 -8.68 -2.04 -17.05
N MET A 160 -8.63 -3.22 -17.65
CA MET A 160 -7.66 -3.53 -18.71
C MET A 160 -8.26 -3.24 -20.09
N ARG A 161 -7.44 -2.65 -20.98
CA ARG A 161 -7.83 -2.41 -22.38
C ARG A 161 -8.11 -3.72 -23.12
N PHE A 162 -7.33 -4.75 -22.82
CA PHE A 162 -7.43 -6.08 -23.40
C PHE A 162 -7.63 -7.09 -22.25
N PRO A 163 -8.88 -7.28 -21.78
CA PRO A 163 -9.15 -8.20 -20.68
C PRO A 163 -9.05 -9.65 -21.14
N TYR A 164 -8.29 -10.47 -20.39
CA TYR A 164 -8.21 -11.92 -20.62
C TYR A 164 -7.91 -12.64 -19.30
N GLY A 165 -8.07 -13.98 -19.27
CA GLY A 165 -8.00 -14.75 -18.04
C GLY A 165 -6.71 -14.57 -17.24
N ASN A 166 -5.54 -14.45 -17.90
CA ASN A 166 -4.24 -14.25 -17.24
C ASN A 166 -3.71 -12.81 -17.43
N ASP A 167 -4.58 -11.82 -17.36
CA ASP A 167 -4.20 -10.42 -17.46
C ASP A 167 -3.43 -9.92 -16.21
N LEU A 168 -3.12 -8.62 -16.16
CA LEU A 168 -2.38 -8.03 -15.04
C LEU A 168 -3.09 -8.26 -13.70
N SER A 169 -4.42 -8.19 -13.67
CA SER A 169 -5.19 -8.34 -12.43
C SER A 169 -5.06 -9.74 -11.84
N HIS A 170 -5.12 -10.78 -12.68
CA HIS A 170 -4.93 -12.17 -12.28
C HIS A 170 -3.51 -12.43 -11.75
N ARG A 171 -2.48 -11.93 -12.45
CA ARG A 171 -1.09 -12.10 -12.02
C ARG A 171 -0.80 -11.45 -10.68
N VAL A 172 -1.34 -10.25 -10.43
CA VAL A 172 -1.17 -9.55 -9.15
C VAL A 172 -1.97 -10.25 -8.06
N TRP A 173 -3.20 -10.71 -8.35
CA TRP A 173 -4.03 -11.48 -7.40
C TRP A 173 -3.29 -12.75 -6.93
N LYS A 174 -2.76 -13.54 -7.87
CA LYS A 174 -1.94 -14.73 -7.53
C LYS A 174 -0.71 -14.40 -6.71
N ARG A 175 -0.06 -13.26 -6.98
CA ARG A 175 1.10 -12.83 -6.18
C ARG A 175 0.68 -12.47 -4.76
N LYS A 176 -0.43 -11.76 -4.57
CA LYS A 176 -0.96 -11.45 -3.24
C LYS A 176 -1.29 -12.70 -2.47
N LYS A 177 -2.01 -13.64 -3.08
CA LYS A 177 -2.36 -14.90 -2.45
C LYS A 177 -1.13 -15.64 -1.90
N ARG A 178 -0.05 -15.75 -2.69
CA ARG A 178 1.20 -16.39 -2.22
C ARG A 178 1.89 -15.66 -1.07
N ILE A 179 1.59 -14.40 -0.85
CA ILE A 179 2.19 -13.60 0.24
C ILE A 179 1.33 -13.67 1.49
N TYR A 180 0.02 -13.83 1.32
CA TYR A 180 -0.95 -13.86 2.43
C TYR A 180 -1.14 -15.26 3.01
N ASP A 181 -0.96 -16.31 2.20
CA ASP A 181 -0.96 -17.74 2.60
C ASP A 181 0.39 -18.13 3.24
#